data_6ffa11be1187fa356c1f07922eb389b3
#
_entry.id   6ffa11be1187fa356c1f07922eb389b3
#
_cell.length_a   1.000
_cell.length_b   1.000
_cell.length_c   1.000
_cell.angle_alpha   90.00
_cell.angle_beta   90.00
_cell.angle_gamma   90.00
#
_symmetry.space_group_name_H-M   'P 1'
#
loop_
_entity.id
_entity.type
_entity.pdbx_description
1 polymer ?
#
loop_
_entity_poly.entity_id
_entity_poly.type
_entity_poly.pdbx_seq_one_letter_code
_entity_poly.pdbx_strand_id
1 'polypeptide(L)'
;MSSIYDLPPFERAVCCIKYYEGIHRKKDYPYVGYGHKLRPGETYSSNMSLKEADALLRRDLQSLCAMFSKYDKDSLLLAALAYNVGPGKVLGCKGKWPKSKLLKKIEAGIREFKEDYVQFCHWKGKKIPSIERRRYAELALLYIR
;
A
#
# COMPACT_ATOMS: atom_id res chain seq x y z
N MET A 1 -8.98 -15.65 22.13
CA MET A 1 -8.01 -14.69 21.60
C MET A 1 -8.42 -14.18 20.23
N SER A 2 -8.38 -12.87 20.04
CA SER A 2 -8.66 -12.30 18.73
C SER A 2 -7.41 -12.36 17.85
N SER A 3 -7.64 -12.41 16.54
CA SER A 3 -6.59 -12.44 15.53
C SER A 3 -6.84 -11.31 14.55
N ILE A 4 -5.79 -10.90 13.81
CA ILE A 4 -5.94 -9.90 12.76
C ILE A 4 -6.99 -10.35 11.72
N TYR A 5 -7.13 -11.65 11.50
CA TYR A 5 -8.12 -12.20 10.57
C TYR A 5 -9.58 -12.02 11.05
N ASP A 6 -9.78 -11.70 12.32
CA ASP A 6 -11.11 -11.38 12.86
C ASP A 6 -11.56 -9.97 12.49
N LEU A 7 -10.63 -9.13 12.02
CA LEU A 7 -10.93 -7.77 11.62
C LEU A 7 -11.52 -7.72 10.21
N PRO A 8 -12.36 -6.71 9.90
CA PRO A 8 -12.76 -6.46 8.52
C PRO A 8 -11.52 -6.20 7.64
N PRO A 9 -11.59 -6.50 6.34
CA PRO A 9 -10.42 -6.35 5.45
C PRO A 9 -9.74 -4.99 5.50
N PHE A 10 -10.50 -3.88 5.52
CA PHE A 10 -9.92 -2.54 5.60
C PHE A 10 -9.06 -2.38 6.87
N GLU A 11 -9.55 -2.89 8.01
CA GLU A 11 -8.80 -2.81 9.27
C GLU A 11 -7.55 -3.69 9.23
N ARG A 12 -7.60 -4.82 8.52
CA ARG A 12 -6.40 -5.65 8.31
C ARG A 12 -5.34 -4.86 7.55
N ALA A 13 -5.76 -4.13 6.51
CA ALA A 13 -4.86 -3.29 5.72
C ALA A 13 -4.23 -2.19 6.57
N VAL A 14 -5.04 -1.52 7.40
CA VAL A 14 -4.55 -0.49 8.32
C VAL A 14 -3.49 -1.04 9.26
N CYS A 15 -3.76 -2.19 9.88
CA CYS A 15 -2.81 -2.85 10.79
C CYS A 15 -1.51 -3.22 10.06
N CYS A 16 -1.62 -3.77 8.87
CA CYS A 16 -0.47 -4.17 8.06
C CYS A 16 0.41 -2.97 7.72
N ILE A 17 -0.19 -1.88 7.28
CA ILE A 17 0.54 -0.64 6.94
C ILE A 17 1.25 -0.10 8.18
N LYS A 18 0.57 0.00 9.32
CA LYS A 18 1.18 0.47 10.56
C LYS A 18 2.38 -0.36 10.98
N TYR A 19 2.25 -1.68 10.86
CA TYR A 19 3.31 -2.62 11.23
C TYR A 19 4.57 -2.40 10.40
N TYR A 20 4.42 -2.26 9.07
CA TYR A 20 5.57 -2.14 8.19
C TYR A 20 6.12 -0.73 8.07
N GLU A 21 5.26 0.30 8.16
CA GLU A 21 5.71 1.69 8.05
C GLU A 21 6.28 2.22 9.37
N GLY A 22 5.62 1.92 10.49
CA GLY A 22 5.93 2.57 11.74
C GLY A 22 5.65 4.07 11.68
N ILE A 23 5.92 4.77 12.78
CA ILE A 23 5.72 6.22 12.86
C ILE A 23 6.97 6.94 12.35
N HIS A 24 6.75 7.82 11.38
CA HIS A 24 7.80 8.70 10.83
C HIS A 24 7.89 9.98 11.65
N ARG A 25 9.11 10.42 11.90
CA ARG A 25 9.40 11.63 12.71
C ARG A 25 10.26 12.60 11.89
N LYS A 26 10.75 13.65 12.52
CA LYS A 26 11.50 14.74 11.86
C LYS A 26 12.63 14.24 10.94
N LYS A 27 13.33 13.19 11.35
CA LYS A 27 14.42 12.60 10.56
C LYS A 27 13.94 11.98 9.24
N ASP A 28 12.65 11.68 9.14
CA ASP A 28 12.06 10.99 7.99
C ASP A 28 11.45 11.98 6.99
N TYR A 29 11.57 13.29 7.23
CA TYR A 29 11.06 14.32 6.32
C TYR A 29 11.45 13.99 4.86
N PRO A 30 10.55 14.06 3.88
CA PRO A 30 9.20 14.64 3.92
C PRO A 30 8.07 13.66 4.25
N TYR A 31 8.38 12.55 4.91
CA TYR A 31 7.37 11.58 5.33
C TYR A 31 6.93 11.85 6.77
N VAL A 32 5.62 11.81 7.00
CA VAL A 32 5.02 12.04 8.33
C VAL A 32 4.02 10.93 8.65
N GLY A 33 3.68 10.78 9.93
CA GLY A 33 2.71 9.78 10.36
C GLY A 33 3.14 8.38 9.97
N TYR A 34 2.23 7.61 9.40
CA TYR A 34 2.52 6.25 8.93
C TYR A 34 2.94 6.24 7.46
N GLY A 35 3.86 7.11 7.09
CA GLY A 35 4.45 7.10 5.75
C GLY A 35 3.77 8.01 4.74
N HIS A 36 3.01 9.00 5.20
CA HIS A 36 2.44 9.99 4.30
C HIS A 36 3.53 10.96 3.81
N LYS A 37 3.72 11.02 2.50
CA LYS A 37 4.66 11.99 1.91
C LYS A 37 3.98 13.35 1.78
N LEU A 38 4.55 14.37 2.39
CA LEU A 38 4.00 15.73 2.33
C LEU A 38 3.91 16.20 0.87
N ARG A 39 2.75 16.77 0.55
CA ARG A 39 2.50 17.40 -0.76
C ARG A 39 2.69 18.91 -0.62
N PRO A 40 2.94 19.62 -1.75
CA PRO A 40 3.03 21.06 -1.71
C PRO A 40 1.82 21.69 -1.02
N GLY A 41 2.07 22.60 -0.05
CA GLY A 41 1.01 23.27 0.69
C GLY A 41 0.49 22.54 1.92
N GLU A 42 0.87 21.28 2.12
CA GLU A 42 0.48 20.53 3.32
C GLU A 42 1.36 20.94 4.50
N THR A 43 0.73 21.06 5.68
CA THR A 43 1.40 21.55 6.89
C THR A 43 1.35 20.55 8.04
N TYR A 44 1.23 19.25 7.74
CA TYR A 44 1.23 18.22 8.79
C TYR A 44 2.53 18.24 9.56
N SER A 45 2.43 18.16 10.90
CA SER A 45 3.61 18.14 11.76
C SER A 45 4.32 16.81 11.70
N SER A 46 5.66 16.84 11.69
CA SER A 46 6.48 15.62 11.85
C SER A 46 6.36 15.03 13.25
N ASN A 47 5.67 15.71 14.16
CA ASN A 47 5.45 15.27 15.54
C ASN A 47 3.95 15.08 15.83
N MET A 48 3.19 14.69 14.82
CA MET A 48 1.75 14.49 15.01
C MET A 48 1.45 13.35 15.98
N SER A 49 0.28 13.41 16.63
CA SER A 49 -0.17 12.35 17.53
C SER A 49 -0.45 11.06 16.77
N LEU A 50 -0.47 9.94 17.49
CA LEU A 50 -0.84 8.65 16.89
C LEU A 50 -2.26 8.68 16.33
N LYS A 51 -3.16 9.41 16.99
CA LYS A 51 -4.55 9.57 16.53
C LYS A 51 -4.60 10.31 15.20
N GLU A 52 -3.83 11.38 15.06
CA GLU A 52 -3.75 12.13 13.81
C GLU A 52 -3.11 11.30 12.71
N ALA A 53 -2.04 10.56 13.04
CA ALA A 53 -1.36 9.68 12.09
C ALA A 53 -2.30 8.58 11.59
N ASP A 54 -3.11 7.99 12.48
CA ASP A 54 -4.11 6.99 12.13
C ASP A 54 -5.16 7.56 11.16
N ALA A 55 -5.68 8.74 11.47
CA ALA A 55 -6.68 9.39 10.63
C ALA A 55 -6.12 9.70 9.24
N LEU A 56 -4.89 10.17 9.16
CA LEU A 56 -4.23 10.48 7.89
C LEU A 56 -4.01 9.22 7.05
N LEU A 57 -3.55 8.13 7.68
CA LEU A 57 -3.37 6.85 7.00
C LEU A 57 -4.69 6.36 6.40
N ARG A 58 -5.77 6.39 7.19
CA ARG A 58 -7.09 5.93 6.73
C ARG A 58 -7.59 6.75 5.55
N ARG A 59 -7.40 8.07 5.60
CA ARG A 59 -7.77 8.95 4.50
C ARG A 59 -6.99 8.62 3.23
N ASP A 60 -5.68 8.43 3.36
CA ASP A 60 -4.82 8.09 2.22
C ASP A 60 -5.20 6.73 1.63
N LEU A 61 -5.45 5.74 2.48
CA LEU A 61 -5.84 4.41 2.03
C LEU A 61 -7.21 4.43 1.34
N GLN A 62 -8.17 5.16 1.90
CA GLN A 62 -9.50 5.32 1.28
C GLN A 62 -9.40 5.97 -0.10
N SER A 63 -8.55 6.98 -0.25
CA SER A 63 -8.31 7.63 -1.55
C SER A 63 -7.74 6.64 -2.57
N LEU A 64 -6.81 5.79 -2.13
CA LEU A 64 -6.25 4.76 -3.00
C LEU A 64 -7.29 3.70 -3.36
N CYS A 65 -8.13 3.29 -2.40
CA CYS A 65 -9.22 2.35 -2.68
C CYS A 65 -10.17 2.92 -3.74
N ALA A 66 -10.49 4.20 -3.68
CA ALA A 66 -11.31 4.86 -4.69
C ALA A 66 -10.63 4.84 -6.06
N MET A 67 -9.32 5.06 -6.09
CA MET A 67 -8.53 5.04 -7.33
C MET A 67 -8.57 3.66 -8.01
N PHE A 68 -8.63 2.60 -7.22
CA PHE A 68 -8.66 1.22 -7.71
C PHE A 68 -10.07 0.60 -7.68
N SER A 69 -11.12 1.40 -7.52
CA SER A 69 -12.50 0.91 -7.31
C SER A 69 -13.00 0.00 -8.44
N LYS A 70 -12.58 0.24 -9.67
CA LYS A 70 -13.04 -0.60 -10.81
C LYS A 70 -12.51 -2.04 -10.76
N TYR A 71 -11.53 -2.32 -9.90
CA TYR A 71 -10.98 -3.66 -9.75
C TYR A 71 -11.69 -4.50 -8.68
N ASP A 72 -12.82 -3.99 -8.18
CA ASP A 72 -13.74 -4.70 -7.30
C ASP A 72 -13.05 -5.36 -6.10
N LYS A 73 -13.09 -6.69 -6.01
CA LYS A 73 -12.51 -7.41 -4.87
C LYS A 73 -11.00 -7.24 -4.71
N ASP A 74 -10.29 -6.82 -5.75
CA ASP A 74 -8.85 -6.59 -5.69
C ASP A 74 -8.48 -5.15 -5.30
N SER A 75 -9.47 -4.27 -5.17
CA SER A 75 -9.22 -2.84 -4.95
C SER A 75 -8.42 -2.56 -3.67
N LEU A 76 -8.74 -3.22 -2.58
CA LEU A 76 -8.04 -3.00 -1.31
C LEU A 76 -6.61 -3.56 -1.35
N LEU A 77 -6.42 -4.72 -1.95
CA LEU A 77 -5.07 -5.30 -2.13
C LEU A 77 -4.19 -4.36 -2.95
N LEU A 78 -4.73 -3.84 -4.05
CA LEU A 78 -4.01 -2.90 -4.92
C LEU A 78 -3.74 -1.57 -4.20
N ALA A 79 -4.68 -1.08 -3.41
CA ALA A 79 -4.51 0.14 -2.63
C ALA A 79 -3.40 -0.02 -1.59
N ALA A 80 -3.34 -1.15 -0.90
CA ALA A 80 -2.30 -1.42 0.08
C ALA A 80 -0.91 -1.46 -0.58
N LEU A 81 -0.80 -2.09 -1.75
CA LEU A 81 0.43 -2.09 -2.53
C LEU A 81 0.82 -0.66 -2.92
N ALA A 82 -0.12 0.08 -3.48
CA ALA A 82 0.12 1.45 -3.94
C ALA A 82 0.48 2.40 -2.80
N TYR A 83 0.00 2.14 -1.60
CA TYR A 83 0.39 2.93 -0.42
C TYR A 83 1.90 2.92 -0.22
N ASN A 84 2.53 1.77 -0.48
CA ASN A 84 3.98 1.62 -0.32
C ASN A 84 4.76 2.03 -1.57
N VAL A 85 4.36 1.53 -2.75
CA VAL A 85 5.16 1.71 -3.96
C VAL A 85 4.74 2.91 -4.82
N GLY A 86 3.59 3.51 -4.51
CA GLY A 86 2.99 4.57 -5.31
C GLY A 86 2.05 4.00 -6.39
N PRO A 87 0.92 4.68 -6.65
CA PRO A 87 -0.05 4.17 -7.62
C PRO A 87 0.45 4.14 -9.07
N GLY A 88 1.39 5.03 -9.42
CA GLY A 88 1.93 5.09 -10.79
C GLY A 88 2.64 3.81 -11.22
N LYS A 89 3.35 3.15 -10.31
CA LYS A 89 4.03 1.88 -10.62
C LYS A 89 3.07 0.75 -10.89
N VAL A 90 1.87 0.83 -10.34
CA VAL A 90 0.83 -0.20 -10.51
C VAL A 90 -0.01 0.08 -11.74
N LEU A 91 -0.56 1.29 -11.83
CA LEU A 91 -1.45 1.73 -12.91
C LEU A 91 -0.73 2.03 -14.21
N GLY A 92 0.54 2.36 -14.11
CA GLY A 92 1.28 2.98 -15.19
C GLY A 92 1.18 4.50 -15.10
N CYS A 93 2.20 5.16 -15.61
CA CYS A 93 2.28 6.62 -15.66
C CYS A 93 2.95 7.00 -16.96
N LYS A 94 2.20 7.66 -17.84
CA LYS A 94 2.66 8.00 -19.17
C LYS A 94 4.01 8.73 -19.12
N GLY A 95 4.98 8.22 -19.89
CA GLY A 95 6.32 8.78 -19.93
C GLY A 95 7.25 8.36 -18.80
N LYS A 96 6.74 7.56 -17.84
CA LYS A 96 7.52 7.14 -16.67
C LYS A 96 7.47 5.63 -16.43
N TRP A 97 6.29 5.05 -16.32
CA TRP A 97 6.11 3.61 -16.10
C TRP A 97 5.00 3.06 -16.98
N PRO A 98 5.17 1.85 -17.55
CA PRO A 98 4.07 1.15 -18.20
C PRO A 98 3.08 0.62 -17.17
N LYS A 99 1.88 0.23 -17.62
CA LYS A 99 0.94 -0.51 -16.77
C LYS A 99 1.64 -1.78 -16.28
N SER A 100 1.52 -2.07 -14.98
CA SER A 100 2.20 -3.24 -14.41
C SER A 100 1.67 -4.55 -14.98
N LYS A 101 2.54 -5.56 -15.00
CA LYS A 101 2.17 -6.93 -15.39
C LYS A 101 1.07 -7.48 -14.48
N LEU A 102 1.17 -7.16 -13.18
CA LEU A 102 0.14 -7.50 -12.19
C LEU A 102 -1.24 -7.01 -12.64
N LEU A 103 -1.34 -5.73 -12.96
CA LEU A 103 -2.63 -5.13 -13.32
C LEU A 103 -3.17 -5.71 -14.63
N LYS A 104 -2.29 -5.96 -15.59
CA LYS A 104 -2.68 -6.59 -16.87
C LYS A 104 -3.30 -7.96 -16.62
N LYS A 105 -2.74 -8.76 -15.72
CA LYS A 105 -3.29 -10.07 -15.37
C LYS A 105 -4.66 -9.94 -14.72
N ILE A 106 -4.81 -9.03 -13.77
CA ILE A 106 -6.10 -8.80 -13.10
C ILE A 106 -7.17 -8.39 -14.12
N GLU A 107 -6.83 -7.48 -15.03
CA GLU A 107 -7.74 -7.03 -16.07
C GLU A 107 -8.13 -8.14 -17.04
N ALA A 108 -7.24 -9.11 -17.24
CA ALA A 108 -7.51 -10.27 -18.09
C ALA A 108 -8.25 -11.40 -17.36
N GLY A 109 -8.58 -11.21 -16.09
CA GLY A 109 -9.25 -12.23 -15.29
C GLY A 109 -8.33 -13.37 -14.82
N ILE A 110 -7.02 -13.19 -14.94
CA ILE A 110 -6.04 -14.20 -14.52
C ILE A 110 -5.84 -14.07 -13.01
N ARG A 111 -6.19 -15.14 -12.26
CA ARG A 111 -6.10 -15.10 -10.79
C ARG A 111 -4.73 -15.54 -10.26
N GLU A 112 -3.89 -16.14 -11.10
CA GLU A 112 -2.53 -16.57 -10.75
C GLU A 112 -1.57 -15.39 -10.89
N PHE A 113 -1.72 -14.37 -10.02
CA PHE A 113 -0.90 -13.16 -10.09
C PHE A 113 -0.04 -12.93 -8.84
N LYS A 114 0.00 -13.89 -7.91
CA LYS A 114 0.75 -13.69 -6.65
C LYS A 114 2.23 -13.41 -6.88
N GLU A 115 2.86 -14.10 -7.83
CA GLU A 115 4.27 -13.86 -8.15
C GLU A 115 4.49 -12.43 -8.65
N ASP A 116 3.58 -11.95 -9.51
CA ASP A 116 3.67 -10.58 -10.03
C ASP A 116 3.52 -9.56 -8.91
N TYR A 117 2.66 -9.85 -7.95
CA TYR A 117 2.47 -9.00 -6.77
C TYR A 117 3.75 -8.95 -5.92
N VAL A 118 4.34 -10.10 -5.64
CA VAL A 118 5.54 -10.21 -4.81
C VAL A 118 6.75 -9.56 -5.47
N GLN A 119 6.78 -9.45 -6.80
CA GLN A 119 7.87 -8.78 -7.51
C GLN A 119 8.01 -7.30 -7.13
N PHE A 120 7.01 -6.68 -6.50
CA PHE A 120 7.13 -5.32 -5.97
C PHE A 120 7.94 -5.31 -4.67
N CYS A 121 9.16 -5.83 -4.72
CA CYS A 121 10.04 -5.95 -3.56
C CYS A 121 11.48 -5.56 -3.86
N HIS A 122 11.72 -4.80 -4.93
CA HIS A 122 13.06 -4.39 -5.34
C HIS A 122 13.31 -2.93 -5.05
N TRP A 123 14.57 -2.63 -4.69
CA TRP A 123 15.06 -1.26 -4.54
C TRP A 123 16.40 -1.17 -5.26
N LYS A 124 16.50 -0.25 -6.23
CA LYS A 124 17.68 -0.07 -7.08
C LYS A 124 18.14 -1.41 -7.71
N GLY A 125 17.17 -2.19 -8.20
CA GLY A 125 17.41 -3.46 -8.86
C GLY A 125 17.69 -4.63 -7.95
N LYS A 126 17.74 -4.43 -6.64
CA LYS A 126 18.01 -5.50 -5.66
C LYS A 126 16.74 -5.89 -4.92
N LYS A 127 16.56 -7.21 -4.73
CA LYS A 127 15.49 -7.75 -3.91
C LYS A 127 15.72 -7.37 -2.44
N ILE A 128 14.69 -6.82 -1.80
CA ILE A 128 14.74 -6.46 -0.39
C ILE A 128 13.88 -7.46 0.40
N PRO A 129 14.50 -8.33 1.22
CA PRO A 129 13.74 -9.38 1.93
C PRO A 129 12.61 -8.88 2.80
N SER A 130 12.77 -7.75 3.48
CA SER A 130 11.72 -7.18 4.32
C SER A 130 10.51 -6.72 3.50
N ILE A 131 10.75 -6.18 2.31
CA ILE A 131 9.68 -5.74 1.41
C ILE A 131 8.99 -6.96 0.81
N GLU A 132 9.74 -8.01 0.49
CA GLU A 132 9.17 -9.27 0.01
C GLU A 132 8.22 -9.86 1.05
N ARG A 133 8.65 -9.90 2.34
CA ARG A 133 7.79 -10.36 3.44
C ARG A 133 6.51 -9.55 3.54
N ARG A 134 6.61 -8.24 3.35
CA ARG A 134 5.44 -7.36 3.35
C ARG A 134 4.45 -7.76 2.24
N ARG A 135 4.96 -8.04 1.03
CA ARG A 135 4.08 -8.47 -0.08
C ARG A 135 3.34 -9.76 0.26
N TYR A 136 4.04 -10.73 0.86
CA TYR A 136 3.38 -11.97 1.29
C TYR A 136 2.34 -11.74 2.38
N ALA A 137 2.63 -10.86 3.32
CA ALA A 137 1.67 -10.51 4.38
C ALA A 137 0.42 -9.85 3.81
N GLU A 138 0.60 -8.92 2.88
CA GLU A 138 -0.51 -8.24 2.21
C GLU A 138 -1.41 -9.25 1.47
N LEU A 139 -0.80 -10.19 0.76
CA LEU A 139 -1.54 -11.24 0.07
C LEU A 139 -2.31 -12.12 1.06
N ALA A 140 -1.66 -12.53 2.16
CA ALA A 140 -2.31 -13.38 3.17
C ALA A 140 -3.52 -12.69 3.79
N LEU A 141 -3.45 -11.39 4.02
CA LEU A 141 -4.50 -10.64 4.70
C LEU A 141 -5.62 -10.16 3.77
N LEU A 142 -5.30 -9.88 2.50
CA LEU A 142 -6.19 -9.10 1.63
C LEU A 142 -6.56 -9.78 0.31
N TYR A 143 -5.85 -10.84 -0.10
CA TYR A 143 -6.19 -11.53 -1.35
C TYR A 143 -7.53 -12.26 -1.24
N ILE A 144 -8.38 -12.07 -2.25
CA ILE A 144 -9.68 -12.72 -2.36
C ILE A 144 -9.70 -13.48 -3.69
N ARG A 145 -10.13 -14.73 -3.63
CA ARG A 145 -10.24 -15.58 -4.83
C ARG A 145 -11.19 -15.00 -5.88
#